data_f35250c49007ded82f2d22c12a64ea1c
#
_entry.id   f35250c49007ded82f2d22c12a64ea1c
#
_cell.length_a   1.000
_cell.length_b   1.000
_cell.length_c   1.000
_cell.angle_alpha   90.00
_cell.angle_beta   90.00
_cell.angle_gamma   90.00
#
_symmetry.space_group_name_H-M   'P 1'
#
loop_
_entity.id
_entity.type
_entity.pdbx_description
1 polymer ?
#
loop_
_entity_poly.entity_id
_entity_poly.type
_entity_poly.pdbx_seq_one_letter_code
_entity_poly.pdbx_strand_id
1 'polypeptide(L)'
;MKNIQITDVRHLPGDSGFLIHNENTAILYDTGFAFTGYKLADNIKKVLGNQPLDYIFLTHSHYDHAAGTPYVQRAYPNAKVVASEYANTVFLRPTARARMRDLDRKFAAKCGVEEYEDLIDELRVDIAVKDGDELNCGDMTFRVIALPGHTKCSVGFYLKECKLLLGSETLGVYFGNNTYLPSYLVGYQMTMNSFNKAKELDIESILLPHYKAVHRSEAKIYLTNSEKVSRNTAEMIKTMLSKGKSKEEIATYFKNHIYKDNVAPTYPIDAFELNTSIMINLIESELM
;
A
#
# COMPACT_ATOMS: atom_id res chain seq x y z
N MET A 1 1.03 28.96 -0.40
CA MET A 1 1.06 27.50 -0.31
C MET A 1 0.49 26.95 -1.61
N LYS A 2 1.20 26.00 -2.25
CA LYS A 2 0.69 25.33 -3.45
C LYS A 2 -0.63 24.65 -3.11
N ASN A 3 -1.66 24.87 -3.91
CA ASN A 3 -2.99 24.31 -3.67
C ASN A 3 -3.01 22.84 -4.12
N ILE A 4 -2.41 21.93 -3.32
CA ILE A 4 -2.36 20.49 -3.62
C ILE A 4 -3.67 19.86 -3.17
N GLN A 5 -4.30 19.13 -4.08
CA GLN A 5 -5.50 18.34 -3.85
C GLN A 5 -5.14 16.86 -3.81
N ILE A 6 -5.82 16.12 -2.94
CA ILE A 6 -5.77 14.65 -2.90
C ILE A 6 -7.18 14.16 -3.23
N THR A 7 -7.29 13.45 -4.34
CA THR A 7 -8.58 12.94 -4.83
C THR A 7 -8.56 11.42 -4.88
N ASP A 8 -9.55 10.81 -4.26
CA ASP A 8 -9.78 9.36 -4.34
C ASP A 8 -10.34 9.01 -5.72
N VAL A 9 -9.58 8.23 -6.48
CA VAL A 9 -9.96 7.78 -7.84
C VAL A 9 -10.16 6.27 -7.94
N ARG A 10 -10.14 5.58 -6.78
CA ARG A 10 -10.34 4.13 -6.70
C ARG A 10 -11.68 3.72 -7.32
N HIS A 11 -11.72 2.51 -7.86
CA HIS A 11 -12.97 1.96 -8.41
C HIS A 11 -13.77 1.18 -7.36
N LEU A 12 -13.10 0.44 -6.50
CA LEU A 12 -13.72 -0.40 -5.46
C LEU A 12 -13.30 0.07 -4.06
N PRO A 13 -14.15 -0.12 -3.05
CA PRO A 13 -13.72 -0.01 -1.66
C PRO A 13 -12.54 -0.96 -1.39
N GLY A 14 -11.49 -0.48 -0.76
CA GLY A 14 -10.29 -1.28 -0.48
C GLY A 14 -9.30 -1.42 -1.64
N ASP A 15 -9.61 -0.90 -2.83
CA ASP A 15 -8.65 -0.71 -3.92
C ASP A 15 -7.57 0.32 -3.52
N SER A 16 -6.53 0.51 -4.31
CA SER A 16 -5.55 1.58 -4.13
C SER A 16 -5.52 2.50 -5.35
N GLY A 17 -5.43 3.80 -5.13
CA GLY A 17 -5.39 4.78 -6.20
C GLY A 17 -5.86 6.16 -5.75
N PHE A 18 -4.90 7.09 -5.59
CA PHE A 18 -5.20 8.47 -5.24
C PHE A 18 -4.44 9.42 -6.16
N LEU A 19 -5.09 10.50 -6.59
CA LEU A 19 -4.43 11.59 -7.29
C LEU A 19 -3.94 12.62 -6.29
N ILE A 20 -2.68 12.98 -6.38
CA ILE A 20 -2.05 14.13 -5.74
C ILE A 20 -1.78 15.12 -6.86
N HIS A 21 -2.54 16.21 -6.94
CA HIS A 21 -2.48 17.08 -8.08
C HIS A 21 -2.69 18.56 -7.73
N ASN A 22 -2.23 19.40 -8.61
CA ASN A 22 -2.52 20.83 -8.68
C ASN A 22 -2.68 21.25 -10.16
N GLU A 23 -2.69 22.53 -10.46
CA GLU A 23 -2.84 23.04 -11.83
C GLU A 23 -1.69 22.65 -12.77
N ASN A 24 -0.50 22.34 -12.26
CA ASN A 24 0.72 22.11 -13.03
C ASN A 24 1.17 20.64 -13.07
N THR A 25 0.86 19.85 -12.05
CA THR A 25 1.41 18.51 -11.89
C THR A 25 0.35 17.56 -11.34
N ALA A 26 0.29 16.37 -11.90
CA ALA A 26 -0.58 15.29 -11.44
C ALA A 26 0.20 14.00 -11.23
N ILE A 27 0.04 13.40 -10.06
CA ILE A 27 0.71 12.16 -9.63
C ILE A 27 -0.36 11.17 -9.18
N LEU A 28 -0.35 9.98 -9.74
CA LEU A 28 -1.14 8.86 -9.24
C LEU A 28 -0.33 8.08 -8.21
N TYR A 29 -0.88 7.88 -7.04
CA TYR A 29 -0.29 7.10 -5.96
C TYR A 29 -0.99 5.75 -5.88
N ASP A 30 -0.29 4.69 -6.25
CA ASP A 30 -0.72 3.34 -6.55
C ASP A 30 -1.79 3.23 -7.67
N THR A 31 -2.00 2.04 -8.18
CA THR A 31 -2.84 1.81 -9.37
C THR A 31 -3.87 0.70 -9.19
N GLY A 32 -3.95 0.12 -8.01
CA GLY A 32 -4.91 -0.93 -7.72
C GLY A 32 -4.73 -2.20 -8.56
N PHE A 33 -5.84 -2.86 -8.75
CA PHE A 33 -5.95 -4.14 -9.46
C PHE A 33 -5.88 -3.97 -10.98
N ALA A 34 -5.48 -5.05 -11.68
CA ALA A 34 -5.51 -5.10 -13.13
C ALA A 34 -6.95 -5.01 -13.67
N PHE A 35 -7.88 -5.79 -13.11
CA PHE A 35 -9.28 -5.85 -13.59
C PHE A 35 -10.06 -4.53 -13.37
N THR A 36 -9.58 -3.63 -12.51
CA THR A 36 -10.15 -2.28 -12.31
C THR A 36 -9.37 -1.19 -13.06
N GLY A 37 -8.24 -1.52 -13.71
CA GLY A 37 -7.29 -0.54 -14.23
C GLY A 37 -7.88 0.45 -15.24
N TYR A 38 -8.73 0.02 -16.16
CA TYR A 38 -9.44 0.94 -17.08
C TYR A 38 -10.44 1.84 -16.36
N LYS A 39 -11.12 1.33 -15.34
CA LYS A 39 -12.04 2.14 -14.53
C LYS A 39 -11.31 3.19 -13.70
N LEU A 40 -10.12 2.83 -13.20
CA LEU A 40 -9.22 3.79 -12.55
C LEU A 40 -8.81 4.89 -13.53
N ALA A 41 -8.39 4.54 -14.76
CA ALA A 41 -8.04 5.51 -15.79
C ALA A 41 -9.22 6.43 -16.16
N ASP A 42 -10.44 5.90 -16.27
CA ASP A 42 -11.66 6.69 -16.48
C ASP A 42 -11.91 7.67 -15.33
N ASN A 43 -11.70 7.25 -14.07
CA ASN A 43 -11.88 8.11 -12.90
C ASN A 43 -10.83 9.23 -12.87
N ILE A 44 -9.57 8.92 -13.20
CA ILE A 44 -8.51 9.91 -13.36
C ILE A 44 -8.92 10.95 -14.43
N LYS A 45 -9.43 10.50 -15.57
CA LYS A 45 -9.87 11.38 -16.66
C LYS A 45 -11.00 12.32 -16.23
N LYS A 46 -11.93 11.87 -15.40
CA LYS A 46 -13.01 12.73 -14.85
C LYS A 46 -12.45 13.85 -13.98
N VAL A 47 -11.37 13.59 -13.24
CA VAL A 47 -10.74 14.59 -12.36
C VAL A 47 -9.84 15.53 -13.14
N LEU A 48 -8.95 15.00 -13.97
CA LEU A 48 -7.92 15.77 -14.67
C LEU A 48 -8.42 16.49 -15.95
N GLY A 49 -9.52 15.99 -16.55
CA GLY A 49 -9.98 16.53 -17.83
C GLY A 49 -8.93 16.39 -18.92
N ASN A 50 -8.35 17.52 -19.32
CA ASN A 50 -7.28 17.59 -20.33
C ASN A 50 -5.88 17.71 -19.72
N GLN A 51 -5.75 17.84 -18.40
CA GLN A 51 -4.45 17.85 -17.73
C GLN A 51 -3.78 16.47 -17.90
N PRO A 52 -2.47 16.42 -18.23
CA PRO A 52 -1.74 15.16 -18.26
C PRO A 52 -1.60 14.54 -16.87
N LEU A 53 -1.47 13.22 -16.83
CA LEU A 53 -0.90 12.51 -15.67
C LEU A 53 0.62 12.45 -15.90
N ASP A 54 1.40 12.99 -14.96
CA ASP A 54 2.85 13.10 -15.14
C ASP A 54 3.59 11.90 -14.56
N TYR A 55 3.13 11.39 -13.39
CA TYR A 55 3.79 10.32 -12.67
C TYR A 55 2.80 9.31 -12.09
N ILE A 56 3.27 8.07 -11.95
CA ILE A 56 2.63 6.98 -11.21
C ILE A 56 3.63 6.52 -10.16
N PHE A 57 3.33 6.74 -8.88
CA PHE A 57 4.15 6.34 -7.75
C PHE A 57 3.64 5.02 -7.20
N LEU A 58 4.47 3.97 -7.19
CA LEU A 58 4.12 2.67 -6.65
C LEU A 58 4.79 2.46 -5.29
N THR A 59 3.98 2.17 -4.28
CA THR A 59 4.47 1.94 -2.91
C THR A 59 5.24 0.63 -2.79
N HIS A 60 4.76 -0.43 -3.44
CA HIS A 60 5.38 -1.75 -3.41
C HIS A 60 4.85 -2.67 -4.53
N SER A 61 5.33 -3.92 -4.56
CA SER A 61 5.12 -4.82 -5.69
C SER A 61 3.91 -5.76 -5.57
N HIS A 62 2.98 -5.54 -4.65
CA HIS A 62 1.76 -6.34 -4.62
C HIS A 62 0.81 -5.99 -5.78
N TYR A 63 0.00 -6.96 -6.17
CA TYR A 63 -0.86 -6.87 -7.35
C TYR A 63 -1.95 -5.80 -7.21
N ASP A 64 -2.48 -5.62 -6.00
CA ASP A 64 -3.50 -4.65 -5.64
C ASP A 64 -2.98 -3.20 -5.49
N HIS A 65 -1.69 -2.97 -5.78
CA HIS A 65 -1.05 -1.66 -5.85
C HIS A 65 -0.48 -1.35 -7.24
N ALA A 66 -0.02 -2.36 -7.95
CA ALA A 66 0.78 -2.16 -9.16
C ALA A 66 0.17 -2.73 -10.44
N ALA A 67 -0.80 -3.66 -10.35
CA ALA A 67 -1.28 -4.37 -11.53
C ALA A 67 -2.13 -3.49 -12.47
N GLY A 68 -2.72 -2.41 -11.98
CA GLY A 68 -3.44 -1.43 -12.81
C GLY A 68 -2.55 -0.50 -13.64
N THR A 69 -1.23 -0.47 -13.36
CA THR A 69 -0.28 0.44 -14.02
C THR A 69 -0.33 0.41 -15.55
N PRO A 70 -0.28 -0.75 -16.25
CA PRO A 70 -0.29 -0.77 -17.70
C PRO A 70 -1.57 -0.18 -18.31
N TYR A 71 -2.71 -0.35 -17.64
CA TYR A 71 -3.99 0.17 -18.12
C TYR A 71 -4.03 1.71 -18.03
N VAL A 72 -3.50 2.26 -16.91
CA VAL A 72 -3.36 3.71 -16.75
C VAL A 72 -2.36 4.26 -17.77
N GLN A 73 -1.24 3.58 -18.01
CA GLN A 73 -0.24 4.01 -19.00
C GLN A 73 -0.77 3.98 -20.44
N ARG A 74 -1.71 3.10 -20.80
CA ARG A 74 -2.37 3.15 -22.11
C ARG A 74 -3.21 4.42 -22.28
N ALA A 75 -3.86 4.90 -21.22
CA ALA A 75 -4.60 6.16 -21.26
C ALA A 75 -3.66 7.40 -21.14
N TYR A 76 -2.53 7.24 -20.43
CA TYR A 76 -1.56 8.29 -20.15
C TYR A 76 -0.14 7.82 -20.51
N PRO A 77 0.20 7.68 -21.80
CA PRO A 77 1.44 7.03 -22.25
C PRO A 77 2.73 7.74 -21.85
N ASN A 78 2.64 9.04 -21.49
CA ASN A 78 3.76 9.86 -21.06
C ASN A 78 3.99 9.81 -19.54
N ALA A 79 3.05 9.26 -18.76
CA ALA A 79 3.18 9.14 -17.32
C ALA A 79 4.38 8.24 -16.96
N LYS A 80 5.27 8.75 -16.09
CA LYS A 80 6.47 8.04 -15.65
C LYS A 80 6.16 7.20 -14.42
N VAL A 81 6.43 5.89 -14.51
CA VAL A 81 6.27 4.97 -13.39
C VAL A 81 7.50 5.01 -12.49
N VAL A 82 7.28 5.36 -11.23
CA VAL A 82 8.29 5.44 -10.18
C VAL A 82 8.05 4.30 -9.18
N ALA A 83 9.06 3.50 -8.92
CA ALA A 83 9.02 2.45 -7.91
C ALA A 83 10.42 2.24 -7.31
N SER A 84 10.50 1.54 -6.16
CA SER A 84 11.81 1.22 -5.60
C SER A 84 12.62 0.32 -6.54
N GLU A 85 13.96 0.43 -6.49
CA GLU A 85 14.88 -0.47 -7.24
C GLU A 85 14.52 -1.94 -7.00
N TYR A 86 14.18 -2.30 -5.76
CA TYR A 86 13.80 -3.67 -5.43
C TYR A 86 12.46 -4.06 -6.09
N ALA A 87 11.46 -3.17 -6.10
CA ALA A 87 10.19 -3.43 -6.79
C ALA A 87 10.41 -3.64 -8.28
N ASN A 88 11.27 -2.83 -8.91
CA ASN A 88 11.66 -3.01 -10.31
C ASN A 88 12.23 -4.41 -10.56
N THR A 89 13.13 -4.90 -9.70
CA THR A 89 13.66 -6.28 -9.84
C THR A 89 12.58 -7.35 -9.68
N VAL A 90 11.54 -7.11 -8.86
CA VAL A 90 10.41 -8.02 -8.69
C VAL A 90 9.55 -8.05 -9.95
N PHE A 91 9.21 -6.88 -10.48
CA PHE A 91 8.39 -6.77 -11.70
C PHE A 91 9.03 -7.40 -12.95
N LEU A 92 10.36 -7.50 -13.01
CA LEU A 92 11.07 -8.18 -14.10
C LEU A 92 11.03 -9.71 -14.00
N ARG A 93 10.60 -10.29 -12.89
CA ARG A 93 10.58 -11.75 -12.69
C ARG A 93 9.29 -12.36 -13.28
N PRO A 94 9.37 -13.31 -14.21
CA PRO A 94 8.18 -13.96 -14.77
C PRO A 94 7.31 -14.63 -13.69
N THR A 95 7.94 -15.22 -12.66
CA THR A 95 7.22 -15.86 -11.54
C THR A 95 6.44 -14.87 -10.70
N ALA A 96 6.96 -13.64 -10.49
CA ALA A 96 6.24 -12.60 -9.76
C ALA A 96 5.03 -12.11 -10.58
N ARG A 97 5.20 -11.84 -11.88
CA ARG A 97 4.10 -11.48 -12.78
C ARG A 97 3.02 -12.56 -12.85
N ALA A 98 3.41 -13.83 -12.96
CA ALA A 98 2.47 -14.95 -12.93
C ALA A 98 1.68 -14.98 -11.61
N ARG A 99 2.33 -14.72 -10.47
CA ARG A 99 1.68 -14.65 -9.15
C ARG A 99 0.73 -13.45 -9.05
N MET A 100 1.13 -12.27 -9.52
CA MET A 100 0.26 -11.08 -9.56
C MET A 100 -1.01 -11.38 -10.38
N ARG A 101 -0.85 -11.94 -11.57
CA ARG A 101 -1.96 -12.35 -12.47
C ARG A 101 -2.91 -13.34 -11.81
N ASP A 102 -2.38 -14.38 -11.16
CA ASP A 102 -3.17 -15.40 -10.48
C ASP A 102 -4.00 -14.80 -9.32
N LEU A 103 -3.40 -13.96 -8.50
CA LEU A 103 -4.08 -13.30 -7.39
C LEU A 103 -5.14 -12.31 -7.87
N ASP A 104 -4.83 -11.52 -8.89
CA ASP A 104 -5.75 -10.55 -9.47
C ASP A 104 -6.98 -11.24 -10.08
N ARG A 105 -6.79 -12.30 -10.87
CA ARG A 105 -7.88 -13.10 -11.45
C ARG A 105 -8.76 -13.73 -10.39
N LYS A 106 -8.18 -14.26 -9.32
CA LYS A 106 -8.94 -14.83 -8.19
C LYS A 106 -9.81 -13.78 -7.51
N PHE A 107 -9.27 -12.58 -7.33
CA PHE A 107 -10.04 -11.49 -6.72
C PHE A 107 -11.08 -10.91 -7.68
N ALA A 108 -10.76 -10.75 -8.96
CA ALA A 108 -11.70 -10.34 -10.01
C ALA A 108 -12.93 -11.27 -10.06
N ALA A 109 -12.71 -12.59 -10.05
CA ALA A 109 -13.80 -13.58 -10.04
C ALA A 109 -14.71 -13.42 -8.80
N LYS A 110 -14.16 -13.13 -7.61
CA LYS A 110 -14.96 -12.83 -6.41
C LYS A 110 -15.77 -11.54 -6.55
N CYS A 111 -15.29 -10.58 -7.36
CA CYS A 111 -15.99 -9.35 -7.69
C CYS A 111 -16.96 -9.51 -8.88
N GLY A 112 -17.16 -10.73 -9.41
CA GLY A 112 -18.06 -10.99 -10.54
C GLY A 112 -17.46 -10.63 -11.90
N VAL A 113 -16.15 -10.45 -12.00
CA VAL A 113 -15.43 -10.19 -13.25
C VAL A 113 -14.68 -11.45 -13.67
N GLU A 114 -15.20 -12.15 -14.68
CA GLU A 114 -14.63 -13.42 -15.16
C GLU A 114 -13.50 -13.21 -16.18
N GLU A 115 -13.64 -12.19 -17.03
CA GLU A 115 -12.69 -11.90 -18.09
C GLU A 115 -12.33 -10.41 -18.15
N TYR A 116 -11.07 -10.11 -18.36
CA TYR A 116 -10.52 -8.80 -18.66
C TYR A 116 -9.21 -8.95 -19.43
N GLU A 117 -8.81 -7.90 -20.14
CA GLU A 117 -7.55 -7.88 -20.87
C GLU A 117 -6.37 -8.01 -19.90
N ASP A 118 -5.41 -8.89 -20.18
CA ASP A 118 -4.24 -9.11 -19.33
C ASP A 118 -3.05 -8.32 -19.86
N LEU A 119 -2.68 -7.26 -19.14
CA LEU A 119 -1.57 -6.38 -19.50
C LEU A 119 -0.38 -6.47 -18.53
N ILE A 120 -0.35 -7.44 -17.64
CA ILE A 120 0.66 -7.49 -16.57
C ILE A 120 2.11 -7.58 -17.12
N ASP A 121 2.28 -8.11 -18.33
CA ASP A 121 3.59 -8.19 -18.95
C ASP A 121 4.09 -6.84 -19.53
N GLU A 122 3.21 -5.84 -19.62
CA GLU A 122 3.56 -4.47 -20.00
C GLU A 122 4.01 -3.62 -18.79
N LEU A 123 3.85 -4.14 -17.56
CA LEU A 123 4.27 -3.44 -16.35
C LEU A 123 5.78 -3.17 -16.38
N ARG A 124 6.14 -1.88 -16.34
CA ARG A 124 7.51 -1.41 -16.32
C ARG A 124 7.69 -0.26 -15.33
N VAL A 125 8.92 -0.04 -14.91
CA VAL A 125 9.35 1.08 -14.09
C VAL A 125 10.23 1.98 -14.95
N ASP A 126 9.89 3.27 -15.03
CA ASP A 126 10.66 4.27 -15.78
C ASP A 126 11.74 4.91 -14.88
N ILE A 127 11.47 5.07 -13.59
CA ILE A 127 12.36 5.68 -12.61
C ILE A 127 12.45 4.77 -11.39
N ALA A 128 13.58 4.10 -11.24
CA ALA A 128 13.87 3.29 -10.07
C ALA A 128 14.50 4.17 -8.98
N VAL A 129 13.96 4.08 -7.74
CA VAL A 129 14.37 4.93 -6.62
C VAL A 129 14.81 4.12 -5.41
N LYS A 130 15.62 4.77 -4.56
CA LYS A 130 16.08 4.23 -3.28
C LYS A 130 15.84 5.23 -2.14
N ASP A 131 16.08 4.78 -0.94
CA ASP A 131 15.95 5.60 0.25
C ASP A 131 16.76 6.89 0.18
N GLY A 132 16.11 8.00 0.50
CA GLY A 132 16.70 9.33 0.54
C GLY A 132 16.76 10.06 -0.81
N ASP A 133 16.42 9.40 -1.92
CA ASP A 133 16.36 10.08 -3.22
C ASP A 133 15.33 11.21 -3.20
N GLU A 134 15.61 12.27 -3.95
CA GLU A 134 14.70 13.39 -4.19
C GLU A 134 14.15 13.34 -5.61
N LEU A 135 12.83 13.41 -5.73
CA LEU A 135 12.10 13.41 -6.99
C LEU A 135 11.49 14.79 -7.21
N ASN A 136 12.01 15.50 -8.21
CA ASN A 136 11.45 16.75 -8.65
C ASN A 136 10.34 16.49 -9.67
N CYS A 137 9.09 16.61 -9.25
CA CYS A 137 7.90 16.37 -10.04
C CYS A 137 7.19 17.70 -10.30
N GLY A 138 7.59 18.38 -11.37
CA GLY A 138 7.10 19.72 -11.68
C GLY A 138 7.43 20.69 -10.54
N ASP A 139 6.41 21.15 -9.85
CA ASP A 139 6.53 22.08 -8.73
C ASP A 139 6.47 21.40 -7.34
N MET A 140 6.43 20.07 -7.29
CA MET A 140 6.46 19.26 -6.08
C MET A 140 7.79 18.48 -5.97
N THR A 141 8.42 18.49 -4.78
CA THR A 141 9.63 17.71 -4.52
C THR A 141 9.35 16.66 -3.44
N PHE A 142 9.47 15.40 -3.81
CA PHE A 142 9.27 14.29 -2.90
C PHE A 142 10.61 13.68 -2.49
N ARG A 143 10.76 13.40 -1.19
CA ARG A 143 11.83 12.56 -0.68
C ARG A 143 11.32 11.13 -0.57
N VAL A 144 12.06 10.18 -1.11
CA VAL A 144 11.79 8.74 -0.99
C VAL A 144 12.18 8.25 0.39
N ILE A 145 11.28 7.53 1.05
CA ILE A 145 11.48 6.95 2.38
C ILE A 145 11.33 5.43 2.26
N ALA A 146 12.40 4.66 2.42
CA ALA A 146 12.28 3.21 2.48
C ALA A 146 11.53 2.79 3.75
N LEU A 147 10.48 2.01 3.59
CA LEU A 147 9.60 1.51 4.64
C LEU A 147 9.41 -0.01 4.54
N PRO A 148 10.49 -0.81 4.60
CA PRO A 148 10.38 -2.27 4.50
C PRO A 148 9.70 -2.86 5.73
N GLY A 149 9.07 -4.05 5.56
CA GLY A 149 8.38 -4.78 6.65
C GLY A 149 7.13 -5.48 6.16
N HIS A 150 6.26 -4.80 5.41
CA HIS A 150 5.18 -5.43 4.64
C HIS A 150 5.75 -6.15 3.41
N THR A 151 6.56 -5.46 2.65
CA THR A 151 7.44 -6.06 1.64
C THR A 151 8.87 -5.52 1.81
N LYS A 152 9.84 -6.16 1.15
CA LYS A 152 11.23 -5.64 1.11
C LYS A 152 11.34 -4.38 0.25
N CYS A 153 10.43 -4.19 -0.69
CA CYS A 153 10.43 -3.09 -1.64
C CYS A 153 9.59 -1.90 -1.22
N SER A 154 8.90 -1.96 -0.08
CA SER A 154 8.00 -0.88 0.37
C SER A 154 8.72 0.45 0.54
N VAL A 155 8.14 1.49 -0.06
CA VAL A 155 8.58 2.89 0.05
C VAL A 155 7.39 3.79 0.33
N GLY A 156 7.67 4.93 0.93
CA GLY A 156 6.78 6.08 0.99
C GLY A 156 7.41 7.28 0.30
N PHE A 157 6.59 8.32 0.04
CA PHE A 157 7.04 9.55 -0.61
C PHE A 157 6.65 10.73 0.27
N TYR A 158 7.63 11.46 0.76
CA TYR A 158 7.44 12.57 1.69
C TYR A 158 7.51 13.91 0.97
N LEU A 159 6.38 14.61 0.91
CA LEU A 159 6.28 15.98 0.39
C LEU A 159 6.45 16.95 1.57
N LYS A 160 7.68 17.46 1.74
CA LYS A 160 8.10 18.27 2.90
C LYS A 160 7.30 19.55 3.04
N GLU A 161 7.08 20.27 1.92
CA GLU A 161 6.40 21.56 1.90
C GLU A 161 4.95 21.48 2.40
N CYS A 162 4.33 20.32 2.28
CA CYS A 162 2.97 20.05 2.73
C CYS A 162 2.93 19.18 4.00
N LYS A 163 4.09 18.77 4.52
CA LYS A 163 4.20 17.84 5.65
C LYS A 163 3.34 16.58 5.44
N LEU A 164 3.28 16.11 4.19
CA LEU A 164 2.48 14.97 3.76
C LEU A 164 3.37 13.77 3.50
N LEU A 165 3.09 12.66 4.16
CA LEU A 165 3.67 11.36 3.84
C LEU A 165 2.66 10.53 3.04
N LEU A 166 2.99 10.15 1.81
CA LEU A 166 2.36 9.05 1.11
C LEU A 166 2.99 7.78 1.70
N GLY A 167 2.27 7.10 2.59
CA GLY A 167 2.79 5.98 3.36
C GLY A 167 2.67 4.65 2.62
N SER A 168 3.09 3.56 3.23
CA SER A 168 2.86 2.22 2.72
C SER A 168 2.19 1.36 3.79
N GLU A 169 1.70 0.18 3.41
CA GLU A 169 1.06 -0.76 4.33
C GLU A 169 1.96 -1.24 5.48
N THR A 170 3.28 -1.05 5.36
CA THR A 170 4.21 -1.31 6.48
C THR A 170 3.83 -0.51 7.72
N LEU A 171 3.23 0.68 7.54
CA LEU A 171 2.74 1.51 8.64
C LEU A 171 1.35 1.09 9.15
N GLY A 172 0.88 -0.11 8.79
CA GLY A 172 -0.41 -0.67 9.18
C GLY A 172 -1.54 -0.27 8.24
N VAL A 173 -2.68 -0.96 8.38
CA VAL A 173 -3.91 -0.70 7.64
C VAL A 173 -4.97 -0.15 8.60
N TYR A 174 -5.65 0.94 8.19
CA TYR A 174 -6.62 1.64 9.01
C TYR A 174 -8.05 1.50 8.48
N PHE A 175 -8.94 0.96 9.28
CA PHE A 175 -10.35 0.71 8.92
C PHE A 175 -11.32 1.76 9.47
N GLY A 176 -10.81 2.84 10.09
CA GLY A 176 -11.64 3.81 10.80
C GLY A 176 -11.96 3.39 12.25
N ASN A 177 -12.59 4.29 13.02
CA ASN A 177 -13.03 4.04 14.39
C ASN A 177 -11.94 3.40 15.29
N ASN A 178 -10.70 3.89 15.18
CA ASN A 178 -9.52 3.37 15.91
C ASN A 178 -9.23 1.87 15.65
N THR A 179 -9.67 1.32 14.52
CA THR A 179 -9.37 -0.05 14.11
C THR A 179 -8.14 -0.06 13.21
N TYR A 180 -7.08 -0.71 13.67
CA TYR A 180 -5.81 -0.86 12.97
C TYR A 180 -5.48 -2.34 12.83
N LEU A 181 -4.94 -2.75 11.68
CA LEU A 181 -4.32 -4.06 11.50
C LEU A 181 -2.83 -3.89 11.25
N PRO A 182 -1.99 -4.70 11.92
CA PRO A 182 -0.57 -4.78 11.57
C PRO A 182 -0.40 -5.45 10.22
N SER A 183 0.68 -5.11 9.52
CA SER A 183 0.94 -5.62 8.17
C SER A 183 2.43 -5.95 7.97
N TYR A 184 3.08 -6.56 8.99
CA TYR A 184 4.47 -7.05 8.89
C TYR A 184 4.48 -8.47 8.32
N LEU A 185 4.88 -8.60 7.04
CA LEU A 185 4.85 -9.88 6.33
C LEU A 185 6.24 -10.41 5.96
N VAL A 186 7.27 -9.55 6.00
CA VAL A 186 8.65 -9.96 5.68
C VAL A 186 9.66 -9.65 6.78
N GLY A 187 9.28 -8.87 7.81
CA GLY A 187 10.14 -8.58 8.96
C GLY A 187 9.43 -7.74 10.00
N TYR A 188 9.30 -8.26 11.22
CA TYR A 188 8.76 -7.49 12.34
C TYR A 188 9.70 -6.36 12.74
N GLN A 189 11.00 -6.66 12.94
CA GLN A 189 11.98 -5.64 13.28
C GLN A 189 12.15 -4.59 12.16
N MET A 190 12.04 -5.01 10.88
CA MET A 190 12.02 -4.07 9.75
C MET A 190 10.84 -3.11 9.86
N THR A 191 9.66 -3.61 10.20
CA THR A 191 8.45 -2.80 10.39
C THR A 191 8.63 -1.80 11.54
N MET A 192 9.20 -2.21 12.67
CA MET A 192 9.46 -1.31 13.79
C MET A 192 10.45 -0.20 13.42
N ASN A 193 11.49 -0.52 12.67
CA ASN A 193 12.45 0.46 12.16
C ASN A 193 11.77 1.45 11.17
N SER A 194 10.84 0.96 10.34
CA SER A 194 10.05 1.81 9.43
C SER A 194 9.12 2.76 10.17
N PHE A 195 8.48 2.33 11.26
CA PHE A 195 7.72 3.23 12.14
C PHE A 195 8.60 4.31 12.76
N ASN A 196 9.78 3.95 13.28
CA ASN A 196 10.72 4.93 13.86
C ASN A 196 11.09 5.98 12.82
N LYS A 197 11.45 5.53 11.60
CA LYS A 197 11.82 6.42 10.50
C LYS A 197 10.67 7.35 10.08
N ALA A 198 9.44 6.84 9.99
CA ALA A 198 8.28 7.66 9.67
C ALA A 198 7.98 8.71 10.77
N LYS A 199 8.18 8.36 12.04
CA LYS A 199 7.97 9.28 13.17
C LYS A 199 9.02 10.39 13.28
N GLU A 200 10.21 10.21 12.70
CA GLU A 200 11.25 11.26 12.62
C GLU A 200 10.91 12.36 11.62
N LEU A 201 9.95 12.10 10.70
CA LEU A 201 9.52 13.10 9.73
C LEU A 201 8.59 14.15 10.38
N ASP A 202 8.71 15.39 9.94
CA ASP A 202 7.77 16.45 10.35
C ASP A 202 6.49 16.38 9.51
N ILE A 203 5.61 15.40 9.84
CA ILE A 203 4.35 15.16 9.15
C ILE A 203 3.16 15.74 9.91
N GLU A 204 2.21 16.29 9.13
CA GLU A 204 0.87 16.67 9.60
C GLU A 204 -0.20 15.78 8.98
N SER A 205 0.07 15.19 7.80
CA SER A 205 -0.86 14.32 7.09
C SER A 205 -0.15 13.06 6.62
N ILE A 206 -0.89 11.94 6.60
CA ILE A 206 -0.45 10.68 6.01
C ILE A 206 -1.57 10.16 5.09
N LEU A 207 -1.22 9.80 3.87
CA LEU A 207 -2.10 9.09 2.95
C LEU A 207 -1.69 7.62 2.93
N LEU A 208 -2.64 6.75 3.19
CA LEU A 208 -2.46 5.30 3.16
C LEU A 208 -3.07 4.71 1.89
N PRO A 209 -2.52 3.63 1.34
CA PRO A 209 -2.97 3.06 0.07
C PRO A 209 -4.44 2.64 0.08
N HIS A 210 -4.90 2.06 1.18
CA HIS A 210 -6.26 1.52 1.31
C HIS A 210 -7.13 2.31 2.29
N TYR A 211 -8.42 2.15 2.19
CA TYR A 211 -9.54 2.51 3.08
C TYR A 211 -9.65 3.98 3.47
N LYS A 212 -8.66 4.61 4.08
CA LYS A 212 -8.74 6.03 4.47
C LYS A 212 -7.41 6.76 4.41
N ALA A 213 -7.47 8.01 3.94
CA ALA A 213 -6.46 9.00 4.23
C ALA A 213 -6.62 9.49 5.67
N VAL A 214 -5.53 9.59 6.41
CA VAL A 214 -5.50 10.17 7.75
C VAL A 214 -5.09 11.62 7.62
N HIS A 215 -5.98 12.52 8.00
CA HIS A 215 -5.82 13.95 7.80
C HIS A 215 -5.18 14.66 8.99
N ARG A 216 -4.72 15.89 8.68
CA ARG A 216 -4.08 16.91 9.52
C ARG A 216 -4.28 16.71 11.02
N SER A 217 -3.22 16.88 11.79
CA SER A 217 -3.14 16.68 13.24
C SER A 217 -3.24 15.23 13.74
N GLU A 218 -3.76 14.30 12.97
CA GLU A 218 -3.92 12.89 13.39
C GLU A 218 -2.80 11.96 12.90
N ALA A 219 -1.95 12.42 11.96
CA ALA A 219 -0.89 11.56 11.38
C ALA A 219 0.07 10.99 12.43
N LYS A 220 0.49 11.80 13.41
CA LYS A 220 1.36 11.36 14.52
C LYS A 220 0.62 10.41 15.48
N ILE A 221 -0.66 10.67 15.73
CA ILE A 221 -1.53 9.81 16.54
C ILE A 221 -1.71 8.48 15.83
N TYR A 222 -1.96 8.52 14.51
CA TYR A 222 -2.05 7.32 13.69
C TYR A 222 -0.79 6.46 13.81
N LEU A 223 0.40 7.02 13.55
CA LEU A 223 1.66 6.27 13.63
C LEU A 223 1.88 5.66 15.01
N THR A 224 1.55 6.40 16.07
CA THR A 224 1.69 5.92 17.44
C THR A 224 0.75 4.75 17.74
N ASN A 225 -0.51 4.87 17.35
CA ASN A 225 -1.53 3.84 17.59
C ASN A 225 -1.28 2.60 16.74
N SER A 226 -0.93 2.77 15.46
CA SER A 226 -0.66 1.66 14.55
C SER A 226 0.59 0.87 14.99
N GLU A 227 1.67 1.56 15.40
CA GLU A 227 2.84 0.91 15.97
C GLU A 227 2.48 0.16 17.26
N LYS A 228 1.71 0.78 18.16
CA LYS A 228 1.27 0.13 19.40
C LYS A 228 0.48 -1.16 19.12
N VAL A 229 -0.46 -1.10 18.17
CA VAL A 229 -1.22 -2.30 17.76
C VAL A 229 -0.29 -3.36 17.19
N SER A 230 0.68 -2.99 16.34
CA SER A 230 1.65 -3.92 15.77
C SER A 230 2.50 -4.60 16.86
N ARG A 231 2.97 -3.85 17.87
CA ARG A 231 3.72 -4.39 19.01
C ARG A 231 2.86 -5.31 19.88
N ASN A 232 1.64 -4.88 20.21
CA ASN A 232 0.72 -5.67 21.03
C ASN A 232 0.34 -6.99 20.35
N THR A 233 0.15 -6.96 19.02
CA THR A 233 -0.15 -8.15 18.24
C THR A 233 1.04 -9.12 18.26
N ALA A 234 2.25 -8.63 18.07
CA ALA A 234 3.47 -9.46 18.13
C ALA A 234 3.64 -10.11 19.52
N GLU A 235 3.47 -9.33 20.60
CA GLU A 235 3.58 -9.84 21.97
C GLU A 235 2.48 -10.85 22.31
N MET A 236 1.26 -10.65 21.79
CA MET A 236 0.17 -11.59 21.96
C MET A 236 0.48 -12.91 21.25
N ILE A 237 0.95 -12.89 20.01
CA ILE A 237 1.36 -14.10 19.28
C ILE A 237 2.45 -14.83 20.06
N LYS A 238 3.52 -14.14 20.46
CA LYS A 238 4.62 -14.67 21.24
C LYS A 238 4.15 -15.32 22.53
N THR A 239 3.26 -14.65 23.29
CA THR A 239 2.70 -15.15 24.52
C THR A 239 1.90 -16.43 24.30
N MET A 240 1.08 -16.49 23.24
CA MET A 240 0.27 -17.67 22.94
C MET A 240 1.16 -18.85 22.54
N LEU A 241 2.18 -18.65 21.72
CA LEU A 241 3.19 -19.65 21.35
C LEU A 241 3.93 -20.18 22.59
N SER A 242 4.39 -19.29 23.48
CA SER A 242 5.09 -19.65 24.73
C SER A 242 4.21 -20.47 25.69
N LYS A 243 2.89 -20.34 25.59
CA LYS A 243 1.91 -21.16 26.33
C LYS A 243 1.55 -22.48 25.62
N GLY A 244 2.25 -22.83 24.55
CA GLY A 244 2.05 -24.07 23.80
C GLY A 244 0.82 -24.08 22.89
N LYS A 245 0.25 -22.91 22.56
CA LYS A 245 -0.82 -22.82 21.57
C LYS A 245 -0.31 -23.12 20.18
N SER A 246 -1.07 -23.91 19.41
CA SER A 246 -0.74 -24.14 18.00
C SER A 246 -0.97 -22.89 17.14
N LYS A 247 -0.34 -22.84 15.97
CA LYS A 247 -0.53 -21.73 15.00
C LYS A 247 -1.98 -21.63 14.54
N GLU A 248 -2.66 -22.76 14.41
CA GLU A 248 -4.07 -22.84 14.03
C GLU A 248 -4.98 -22.29 15.13
N GLU A 249 -4.67 -22.55 16.41
CA GLU A 249 -5.41 -21.97 17.55
C GLU A 249 -5.23 -20.44 17.58
N ILE A 250 -4.02 -19.96 17.30
CA ILE A 250 -3.72 -18.52 17.26
C ILE A 250 -4.46 -17.88 16.08
N ALA A 251 -4.38 -18.45 14.87
CA ALA A 251 -5.10 -17.94 13.69
C ALA A 251 -6.62 -17.91 13.93
N THR A 252 -7.18 -18.95 14.54
CA THR A 252 -8.60 -19.00 14.93
C THR A 252 -8.95 -17.89 15.93
N TYR A 253 -8.08 -17.63 16.91
CA TYR A 253 -8.27 -16.54 17.84
C TYR A 253 -8.34 -15.19 17.12
N PHE A 254 -7.41 -14.92 16.19
CA PHE A 254 -7.40 -13.70 15.40
C PHE A 254 -8.67 -13.56 14.56
N LYS A 255 -9.10 -14.62 13.89
CA LYS A 255 -10.34 -14.64 13.10
C LYS A 255 -11.54 -14.26 13.96
N ASN A 256 -11.69 -14.85 15.13
CA ASN A 256 -12.86 -14.66 15.98
C ASN A 256 -12.88 -13.33 16.72
N HIS A 257 -11.72 -12.68 16.96
CA HIS A 257 -11.64 -11.49 17.80
C HIS A 257 -11.29 -10.22 17.02
N ILE A 258 -10.65 -10.35 15.87
CA ILE A 258 -10.15 -9.21 15.08
C ILE A 258 -10.90 -9.09 13.75
N TYR A 259 -11.19 -10.22 13.06
CA TYR A 259 -11.92 -10.19 11.80
C TYR A 259 -13.43 -10.00 12.03
N LYS A 260 -13.82 -8.77 12.37
CA LYS A 260 -15.19 -8.38 12.65
C LYS A 260 -15.39 -6.88 12.42
N ASP A 261 -16.55 -6.35 12.72
CA ASP A 261 -16.91 -4.93 12.68
C ASP A 261 -16.49 -4.27 11.34
N ASN A 262 -15.56 -3.33 11.39
CA ASN A 262 -15.10 -2.60 10.20
C ASN A 262 -14.16 -3.40 9.29
N VAL A 263 -13.56 -4.48 9.78
CA VAL A 263 -12.60 -5.29 9.02
C VAL A 263 -13.32 -6.26 8.08
N ALA A 264 -14.21 -7.07 8.62
CA ALA A 264 -14.87 -8.16 7.88
C ALA A 264 -15.63 -7.71 6.61
N PRO A 265 -16.32 -6.54 6.56
CA PRO A 265 -17.01 -6.08 5.37
C PRO A 265 -16.09 -5.62 4.24
N THR A 266 -14.84 -5.28 4.54
CA THR A 266 -13.95 -4.57 3.61
C THR A 266 -12.65 -5.30 3.32
N TYR A 267 -12.19 -6.18 4.20
CA TYR A 267 -10.96 -6.92 4.03
C TYR A 267 -11.24 -8.37 3.66
N PRO A 268 -10.75 -8.89 2.51
CA PRO A 268 -11.01 -10.26 2.09
C PRO A 268 -10.53 -11.27 3.12
N ILE A 269 -11.39 -12.23 3.49
CA ILE A 269 -11.08 -13.23 4.54
C ILE A 269 -9.82 -14.04 4.22
N ASP A 270 -9.62 -14.41 2.96
CA ASP A 270 -8.45 -15.19 2.54
C ASP A 270 -7.14 -14.40 2.73
N ALA A 271 -7.18 -13.09 2.44
CA ALA A 271 -6.02 -12.20 2.67
C ALA A 271 -5.76 -12.04 4.16
N PHE A 272 -6.80 -11.91 4.98
CA PHE A 272 -6.68 -11.84 6.44
C PHE A 272 -6.06 -13.12 7.01
N GLU A 273 -6.54 -14.29 6.62
CA GLU A 273 -6.05 -15.60 7.11
C GLU A 273 -4.61 -15.85 6.67
N LEU A 274 -4.29 -15.54 5.40
CA LEU A 274 -2.92 -15.65 4.87
C LEU A 274 -1.96 -14.73 5.62
N ASN A 275 -2.29 -13.45 5.76
CA ASN A 275 -1.44 -12.48 6.43
C ASN A 275 -1.26 -12.79 7.91
N THR A 276 -2.31 -13.25 8.58
CA THR A 276 -2.24 -13.72 9.97
C THR A 276 -1.28 -14.90 10.11
N SER A 277 -1.37 -15.90 9.23
CA SER A 277 -0.47 -17.07 9.24
C SER A 277 1.00 -16.64 9.02
N ILE A 278 1.25 -15.72 8.09
CA ILE A 278 2.60 -15.19 7.85
C ILE A 278 3.11 -14.47 9.09
N MET A 279 2.31 -13.61 9.72
CA MET A 279 2.69 -12.88 10.93
C MET A 279 3.03 -13.83 12.08
N ILE A 280 2.25 -14.90 12.28
CA ILE A 280 2.52 -15.90 13.33
C ILE A 280 3.89 -16.56 13.10
N ASN A 281 4.16 -17.03 11.87
CA ASN A 281 5.44 -17.64 11.50
C ASN A 281 6.62 -16.66 11.68
N LEU A 282 6.43 -15.41 11.33
CA LEU A 282 7.44 -14.38 11.44
C LEU A 282 7.80 -14.11 12.91
N ILE A 283 6.80 -13.97 13.78
CA ILE A 283 7.02 -13.72 15.21
C ILE A 283 7.71 -14.93 15.86
N GLU A 284 7.33 -16.14 15.51
CA GLU A 284 8.02 -17.34 15.98
C GLU A 284 9.51 -17.32 15.59
N SER A 285 9.82 -16.95 14.35
CA SER A 285 11.20 -16.97 13.85
C SER A 285 12.07 -15.81 14.33
N GLU A 286 11.50 -14.63 14.61
CA GLU A 286 12.26 -13.43 14.99
C GLU A 286 12.29 -13.17 16.49
N LEU A 287 11.31 -13.63 17.27
CA LEU A 287 11.16 -13.25 18.67
C LEU A 287 11.18 -14.42 19.65
N MET A 288 11.26 -15.67 19.17
CA MET A 288 11.37 -16.86 20.01
C MET A 288 12.67 -17.59 19.80
#